data_dc652c808b294a0d7d62593f0b566fd4
#
_entry.id   dc652c808b294a0d7d62593f0b566fd4
#
_cell.length_a   1.000
_cell.length_b   1.000
_cell.length_c   1.000
_cell.angle_alpha   90.00
_cell.angle_beta   90.00
_cell.angle_gamma   90.00
#
_symmetry.space_group_name_H-M   'P 1'
#
loop_
_entity.id
_entity.type
_entity.pdbx_description
1 polymer ?
#
loop_
_entity_poly.entity_id
_entity_poly.type
_entity_poly.pdbx_seq_one_letter_code
_entity_poly.pdbx_strand_id
1 'polypeptide(L)'
;NRIRKNEGVYEYVLAWKDDTQIDRDVVLTEIDIENLIRAKGAIYSGCMTLLTEVGMNIQDIEHIILAGGFGSYVDLEKAMVIGLLPEMDPAKVTFIGNGSLMGARMSSLTNRIRKDVVEVTEKMTNFELSDTPSYMDNYIAALFLPHTDIKQFPKLKARLEARQKNG
;
A
#
# COMPACT_ATOMS: atom_id res chain seq x y z
N ASN A 1 -10.06 24.12 -17.66
CA ASN A 1 -10.19 23.50 -16.35
C ASN A 1 -10.26 21.97 -16.51
N ARG A 2 -9.44 21.21 -15.78
CA ARG A 2 -9.43 19.74 -15.85
C ARG A 2 -10.44 19.08 -14.91
N ILE A 3 -11.08 19.86 -14.04
CA ILE A 3 -12.13 19.35 -13.14
C ILE A 3 -13.47 19.69 -13.76
N ARG A 4 -14.33 18.70 -13.88
CA ARG A 4 -15.73 18.84 -14.35
C ARG A 4 -16.65 17.87 -13.59
N LYS A 5 -17.96 18.09 -13.71
CA LYS A 5 -18.98 17.18 -13.20
C LYS A 5 -19.64 16.47 -14.38
N ASN A 6 -19.65 15.16 -14.36
CA ASN A 6 -20.25 14.31 -15.38
C ASN A 6 -21.20 13.32 -14.70
N GLU A 7 -22.47 13.27 -15.14
CA GLU A 7 -23.52 12.40 -14.57
C GLU A 7 -23.64 12.43 -13.04
N GLY A 8 -23.37 13.60 -12.44
CA GLY A 8 -23.44 13.78 -10.98
C GLY A 8 -22.13 13.53 -10.23
N VAL A 9 -21.11 12.95 -10.86
CA VAL A 9 -19.81 12.59 -10.29
C VAL A 9 -18.76 13.61 -10.71
N TYR A 10 -17.90 14.05 -9.77
CA TYR A 10 -16.74 14.88 -10.12
C TYR A 10 -15.62 14.02 -10.69
N GLU A 11 -14.99 14.55 -11.74
CA GLU A 11 -13.87 13.89 -12.41
C GLU A 11 -12.76 14.88 -12.76
N TYR A 12 -11.53 14.40 -12.69
CA TYR A 12 -10.34 15.11 -13.14
C TYR A 12 -9.84 14.49 -14.45
N VAL A 13 -9.74 15.29 -15.50
CA VAL A 13 -9.28 14.83 -16.82
C VAL A 13 -7.76 14.68 -16.79
N LEU A 14 -7.28 13.45 -16.87
CA LEU A 14 -5.86 13.10 -16.97
C LEU A 14 -5.32 13.34 -18.38
N ALA A 15 -6.06 12.85 -19.40
CA ALA A 15 -5.76 13.09 -20.82
C ALA A 15 -7.07 13.26 -21.60
N TRP A 16 -7.07 14.21 -22.54
CA TRP A 16 -8.19 14.44 -23.43
C TRP A 16 -8.23 13.36 -24.52
N LYS A 17 -9.42 13.06 -25.06
CA LYS A 17 -9.58 12.07 -26.13
C LYS A 17 -8.68 12.34 -27.34
N ASP A 18 -8.47 13.62 -27.67
CA ASP A 18 -7.64 14.05 -28.79
C ASP A 18 -6.14 13.81 -28.57
N ASP A 19 -5.73 13.61 -27.30
CA ASP A 19 -4.35 13.28 -26.89
C ASP A 19 -4.14 11.77 -26.68
N THR A 20 -5.17 10.95 -26.93
CA THR A 20 -5.14 9.50 -26.68
C THR A 20 -5.48 8.71 -27.94
N GLN A 21 -5.19 7.40 -27.90
CA GLN A 21 -5.61 6.47 -28.96
C GLN A 21 -6.99 5.85 -28.73
N ILE A 22 -7.68 6.28 -27.68
CA ILE A 22 -9.03 5.82 -27.35
C ILE A 22 -10.02 6.97 -27.58
N ASP A 23 -11.23 6.68 -28.07
CA ASP A 23 -12.25 7.67 -28.39
C ASP A 23 -12.99 8.18 -27.14
N ARG A 24 -12.26 8.45 -26.08
CA ARG A 24 -12.77 9.04 -24.83
C ARG A 24 -11.65 9.70 -24.02
N ASP A 25 -12.03 10.64 -23.14
CA ASP A 25 -11.12 11.19 -22.15
C ASP A 25 -10.70 10.13 -21.15
N VAL A 26 -9.43 10.18 -20.70
CA VAL A 26 -8.97 9.42 -19.53
C VAL A 26 -9.19 10.28 -18.30
N VAL A 27 -10.01 9.82 -17.39
CA VAL A 27 -10.42 10.57 -16.20
C VAL A 27 -10.10 9.80 -14.92
N LEU A 28 -9.96 10.53 -13.83
CA LEU A 28 -9.94 10.04 -12.46
C LEU A 28 -11.19 10.60 -11.77
N THR A 29 -12.08 9.73 -11.33
CA THR A 29 -13.32 10.11 -10.66
C THR A 29 -13.16 10.21 -9.14
N GLU A 30 -14.08 10.92 -8.47
CA GLU A 30 -14.12 10.91 -6.99
C GLU A 30 -14.35 9.50 -6.43
N ILE A 31 -15.07 8.63 -7.16
CA ILE A 31 -15.29 7.23 -6.78
C ILE A 31 -13.97 6.44 -6.85
N ASP A 32 -13.13 6.68 -7.86
CA ASP A 32 -11.81 6.05 -7.97
C ASP A 32 -10.91 6.45 -6.80
N ILE A 33 -10.98 7.73 -6.40
CA ILE A 33 -10.22 8.25 -5.25
C ILE A 33 -10.70 7.60 -3.96
N GLU A 34 -12.02 7.50 -3.74
CA GLU A 34 -12.58 6.82 -2.56
C GLU A 34 -12.15 5.34 -2.50
N ASN A 35 -12.21 4.63 -3.62
CA ASN A 35 -11.79 3.23 -3.69
C ASN A 35 -10.29 3.09 -3.38
N LEU A 36 -9.46 4.00 -3.91
CA LEU A 36 -8.03 4.04 -3.58
C LEU A 36 -7.80 4.27 -2.08
N ILE A 37 -8.51 5.22 -1.48
CA ILE A 37 -8.40 5.54 -0.05
C ILE A 37 -8.78 4.33 0.81
N ARG A 38 -9.87 3.64 0.47
CA ARG A 38 -10.30 2.42 1.18
C ARG A 38 -9.27 1.29 1.05
N ALA A 39 -8.78 1.05 -0.17
CA ALA A 39 -7.80 0.00 -0.42
C ALA A 39 -6.48 0.27 0.30
N LYS A 40 -5.94 1.51 0.20
CA LYS A 40 -4.70 1.86 0.89
C LYS A 40 -4.87 1.84 2.41
N GLY A 41 -6.03 2.27 2.92
CA GLY A 41 -6.36 2.23 4.34
C GLY A 41 -6.34 0.81 4.87
N ALA A 42 -6.93 -0.16 4.16
CA ALA A 42 -6.93 -1.56 4.56
C ALA A 42 -5.52 -2.17 4.59
N ILE A 43 -4.68 -1.86 3.61
CA ILE A 43 -3.30 -2.36 3.55
C ILE A 43 -2.46 -1.77 4.69
N TYR A 44 -2.49 -0.44 4.84
CA TYR A 44 -1.71 0.24 5.89
C TYR A 44 -2.12 -0.20 7.29
N SER A 45 -3.44 -0.22 7.57
CA SER A 45 -3.95 -0.64 8.88
C SER A 45 -3.63 -2.09 9.19
N GLY A 46 -3.71 -2.98 8.21
CA GLY A 46 -3.29 -4.38 8.38
C GLY A 46 -1.82 -4.50 8.79
N CYS A 47 -0.93 -3.79 8.10
CA CYS A 47 0.49 -3.75 8.45
C CYS A 47 0.73 -3.21 9.87
N MET A 48 0.11 -2.08 10.22
CA MET A 48 0.31 -1.46 11.52
C MET A 48 -0.28 -2.27 12.66
N THR A 49 -1.43 -2.89 12.45
CA THR A 49 -2.06 -3.77 13.44
C THR A 49 -1.20 -5.00 13.71
N LEU A 50 -0.70 -5.67 12.66
CA LEU A 50 0.21 -6.80 12.83
C LEU A 50 1.47 -6.43 13.62
N LEU A 51 2.09 -5.29 13.33
CA LEU A 51 3.25 -4.81 14.08
C LEU A 51 2.91 -4.58 15.57
N THR A 52 1.77 -3.96 15.83
CA THR A 52 1.30 -3.70 17.21
C THR A 52 1.07 -4.99 17.99
N GLU A 53 0.41 -5.98 17.37
CA GLU A 53 0.09 -7.27 18.02
C GLU A 53 1.35 -8.09 18.36
N VAL A 54 2.44 -7.91 17.62
CA VAL A 54 3.72 -8.57 17.95
C VAL A 54 4.68 -7.66 18.74
N GLY A 55 4.22 -6.46 19.16
CA GLY A 55 5.02 -5.52 19.97
C GLY A 55 6.18 -4.89 19.20
N MET A 56 6.08 -4.77 17.88
CA MET A 56 7.09 -4.17 17.00
C MET A 56 6.65 -2.82 16.46
N ASN A 57 7.64 -2.02 16.07
CA ASN A 57 7.44 -0.76 15.35
C ASN A 57 7.98 -0.89 13.92
N ILE A 58 7.60 0.06 13.06
CA ILE A 58 8.07 0.07 11.66
C ILE A 58 9.61 0.17 11.56
N GLN A 59 10.24 0.79 12.54
CA GLN A 59 11.71 0.94 12.59
C GLN A 59 12.42 -0.39 12.82
N ASP A 60 11.74 -1.36 13.47
CA ASP A 60 12.28 -2.69 13.77
C ASP A 60 12.28 -3.60 12.53
N ILE A 61 11.60 -3.17 11.45
CA ILE A 61 11.52 -3.90 10.20
C ILE A 61 12.82 -3.74 9.40
N GLU A 62 13.50 -4.86 9.17
CA GLU A 62 14.72 -4.90 8.37
C GLU A 62 14.42 -4.98 6.86
N HIS A 63 13.42 -5.79 6.48
CA HIS A 63 13.03 -6.02 5.09
C HIS A 63 11.51 -6.10 4.92
N ILE A 64 11.03 -5.53 3.82
CA ILE A 64 9.67 -5.76 3.30
C ILE A 64 9.78 -6.50 1.97
N ILE A 65 9.06 -7.59 1.85
CA ILE A 65 8.96 -8.37 0.62
C ILE A 65 7.59 -8.13 0.00
N LEU A 66 7.56 -7.52 -1.17
CA LEU A 66 6.34 -7.32 -1.95
C LEU A 66 6.20 -8.44 -2.98
N ALA A 67 5.17 -9.25 -2.82
CA ALA A 67 4.82 -10.33 -3.74
C ALA A 67 3.55 -10.01 -4.52
N GLY A 68 3.42 -10.60 -5.70
CA GLY A 68 2.27 -10.45 -6.58
C GLY A 68 2.51 -9.47 -7.74
N GLY A 69 1.70 -9.58 -8.79
CA GLY A 69 1.83 -8.75 -9.99
C GLY A 69 1.67 -7.26 -9.71
N PHE A 70 0.75 -6.89 -8.83
CA PHE A 70 0.54 -5.49 -8.45
C PHE A 70 1.78 -4.86 -7.82
N GLY A 71 2.45 -5.57 -6.90
CA GLY A 71 3.67 -5.09 -6.24
C GLY A 71 4.79 -4.71 -7.21
N SER A 72 4.90 -5.40 -8.35
CA SER A 72 5.95 -5.16 -9.34
C SER A 72 5.85 -3.81 -10.06
N TYR A 73 4.69 -3.15 -10.01
CA TYR A 73 4.42 -1.87 -10.68
C TYR A 73 4.26 -0.69 -9.72
N VAL A 74 4.31 -0.92 -8.42
CA VAL A 74 4.15 0.13 -7.42
C VAL A 74 5.40 1.00 -7.34
N ASP A 75 5.22 2.30 -7.53
CA ASP A 75 6.22 3.31 -7.21
C ASP A 75 6.26 3.49 -5.69
N LEU A 76 7.34 3.02 -5.07
CA LEU A 76 7.47 3.00 -3.60
C LEU A 76 7.37 4.39 -2.97
N GLU A 77 8.00 5.39 -3.58
CA GLU A 77 7.97 6.77 -3.06
C GLU A 77 6.53 7.30 -3.06
N LYS A 78 5.81 7.11 -4.16
CA LYS A 78 4.41 7.53 -4.26
C LYS A 78 3.49 6.73 -3.36
N ALA A 79 3.74 5.42 -3.19
CA ALA A 79 3.00 4.57 -2.28
C ALA A 79 3.11 5.04 -0.82
N MET A 80 4.30 5.46 -0.39
CA MET A 80 4.52 6.07 0.92
C MET A 80 3.86 7.45 1.04
N VAL A 81 3.93 8.27 -0.02
CA VAL A 81 3.31 9.61 -0.04
C VAL A 81 1.80 9.57 0.14
N ILE A 82 1.11 8.59 -0.45
CA ILE A 82 -0.34 8.43 -0.28
C ILE A 82 -0.72 7.61 0.97
N GLY A 83 0.27 7.06 1.69
CA GLY A 83 0.04 6.22 2.87
C GLY A 83 -0.48 4.82 2.55
N LEU A 84 -0.13 4.26 1.39
CA LEU A 84 -0.34 2.85 1.06
C LEU A 84 0.63 1.95 1.83
N LEU A 85 1.87 2.41 1.95
CA LEU A 85 2.92 1.77 2.73
C LEU A 85 3.38 2.71 3.84
N PRO A 86 3.82 2.17 4.99
CA PRO A 86 4.51 2.95 6.01
C PRO A 86 5.76 3.63 5.43
N GLU A 87 6.12 4.79 5.98
CA GLU A 87 7.32 5.49 5.54
C GLU A 87 8.58 4.78 6.02
N MET A 88 9.41 4.37 5.08
CA MET A 88 10.64 3.62 5.34
C MET A 88 11.71 3.90 4.29
N ASP A 89 12.87 3.27 4.44
CA ASP A 89 13.90 3.29 3.41
C ASP A 89 13.52 2.36 2.24
N PRO A 90 13.38 2.88 1.01
CA PRO A 90 13.08 2.06 -0.16
C PRO A 90 14.08 0.92 -0.41
N ALA A 91 15.34 1.06 0.06
CA ALA A 91 16.35 0.01 -0.03
C ALA A 91 16.02 -1.25 0.78
N LYS A 92 15.11 -1.13 1.77
CA LYS A 92 14.60 -2.26 2.54
C LYS A 92 13.48 -3.03 1.85
N VAL A 93 13.02 -2.59 0.67
CA VAL A 93 11.89 -3.20 -0.04
C VAL A 93 12.39 -4.03 -1.21
N THR A 94 11.96 -5.30 -1.27
CA THR A 94 12.30 -6.23 -2.35
C THR A 94 11.04 -6.71 -3.05
N PHE A 95 11.03 -6.62 -4.37
CA PHE A 95 9.96 -7.18 -5.20
C PHE A 95 10.33 -8.58 -5.67
N ILE A 96 9.45 -9.55 -5.44
CA ILE A 96 9.69 -10.95 -5.82
C ILE A 96 8.72 -11.48 -6.89
N GLY A 97 7.88 -10.62 -7.48
CA GLY A 97 6.91 -11.03 -8.48
C GLY A 97 5.88 -12.03 -7.94
N ASN A 98 5.57 -13.08 -8.70
CA ASN A 98 4.60 -14.09 -8.28
C ASN A 98 5.23 -15.07 -7.28
N GLY A 99 5.27 -14.70 -6.00
CA GLY A 99 5.83 -15.50 -4.92
C GLY A 99 5.13 -16.85 -4.73
N SER A 100 3.79 -16.90 -4.89
CA SER A 100 3.03 -18.14 -4.78
C SER A 100 3.42 -19.16 -5.84
N LEU A 101 3.55 -18.74 -7.11
CA LEU A 101 3.99 -19.61 -8.19
C LEU A 101 5.44 -20.05 -7.99
N MET A 102 6.30 -19.15 -7.52
CA MET A 102 7.70 -19.47 -7.22
C MET A 102 7.79 -20.53 -6.11
N GLY A 103 7.07 -20.37 -5.01
CA GLY A 103 7.02 -21.33 -3.91
C GLY A 103 6.49 -22.69 -4.34
N ALA A 104 5.39 -22.73 -5.12
CA ALA A 104 4.84 -23.97 -5.67
C ALA A 104 5.85 -24.70 -6.57
N ARG A 105 6.53 -23.96 -7.46
CA ARG A 105 7.58 -24.52 -8.33
C ARG A 105 8.74 -25.09 -7.53
N MET A 106 9.24 -24.35 -6.54
CA MET A 106 10.34 -24.80 -5.67
C MET A 106 9.93 -26.08 -4.91
N SER A 107 8.72 -26.11 -4.36
CA SER A 107 8.20 -27.29 -3.63
C SER A 107 8.00 -28.52 -4.54
N SER A 108 7.78 -28.34 -5.84
CA SER A 108 7.69 -29.44 -6.80
C SER A 108 9.04 -30.04 -7.16
N LEU A 109 10.12 -29.24 -7.06
CA LEU A 109 11.46 -29.66 -7.50
C LEU A 109 12.26 -30.37 -6.41
N THR A 110 11.98 -30.17 -5.13
CA THR A 110 12.83 -30.70 -4.04
C THR A 110 12.05 -30.99 -2.75
N ASN A 111 12.32 -32.15 -2.17
CA ASN A 111 11.79 -32.53 -0.86
C ASN A 111 12.33 -31.67 0.28
N ARG A 112 13.49 -31.06 0.13
CA ARG A 112 14.05 -30.13 1.12
C ARG A 112 13.11 -28.95 1.30
N ILE A 113 12.72 -28.29 0.21
CA ILE A 113 11.80 -27.13 0.27
C ILE A 113 10.46 -27.51 0.91
N ARG A 114 9.95 -28.74 0.65
CA ARG A 114 8.71 -29.19 1.31
C ARG A 114 8.84 -29.27 2.83
N LYS A 115 9.99 -29.73 3.32
CA LYS A 115 10.26 -29.75 4.77
C LYS A 115 10.39 -28.35 5.32
N ASP A 116 11.13 -27.47 4.63
CA ASP A 116 11.29 -26.07 5.03
C ASP A 116 9.93 -25.35 5.09
N VAL A 117 9.00 -25.62 4.14
CA VAL A 117 7.64 -25.05 4.15
C VAL A 117 6.85 -25.51 5.38
N VAL A 118 6.93 -26.81 5.75
CA VAL A 118 6.24 -27.32 6.96
C VAL A 118 6.80 -26.62 8.20
N GLU A 119 8.12 -26.55 8.34
CA GLU A 119 8.77 -25.87 9.46
C GLU A 119 8.39 -24.38 9.57
N VAL A 120 8.30 -23.67 8.45
CA VAL A 120 7.88 -22.27 8.41
C VAL A 120 6.40 -22.13 8.81
N THR A 121 5.52 -22.99 8.27
CA THR A 121 4.08 -22.92 8.58
C THR A 121 3.78 -23.20 10.04
N GLU A 122 4.54 -24.06 10.71
CA GLU A 122 4.41 -24.33 12.16
C GLU A 122 4.79 -23.11 13.01
N LYS A 123 5.59 -22.18 12.49
CA LYS A 123 5.98 -20.94 13.16
C LYS A 123 5.05 -19.76 12.86
N MET A 124 4.12 -19.92 11.91
CA MET A 124 3.20 -18.84 11.54
C MET A 124 2.06 -18.74 12.54
N THR A 125 1.77 -17.50 12.95
CA THR A 125 0.60 -17.17 13.76
C THR A 125 -0.38 -16.38 12.91
N ASN A 126 -1.65 -16.81 12.90
CA ASN A 126 -2.71 -16.06 12.24
C ASN A 126 -3.30 -15.04 13.21
N PHE A 127 -3.45 -13.80 12.75
CA PHE A 127 -4.21 -12.77 13.45
C PHE A 127 -5.48 -12.46 12.65
N GLU A 128 -6.63 -12.67 13.26
CA GLU A 128 -7.91 -12.27 12.67
C GLU A 128 -8.10 -10.77 12.89
N LEU A 129 -7.93 -9.99 11.83
CA LEU A 129 -7.97 -8.52 11.90
C LEU A 129 -9.33 -8.00 12.35
N SER A 130 -10.42 -8.68 12.00
CA SER A 130 -11.77 -8.32 12.43
C SER A 130 -11.98 -8.40 13.94
N ASP A 131 -11.24 -9.28 14.61
CA ASP A 131 -11.33 -9.52 16.05
C ASP A 131 -10.29 -8.71 16.84
N THR A 132 -9.41 -7.98 16.13
CA THR A 132 -8.36 -7.16 16.74
C THR A 132 -8.88 -5.74 16.99
N PRO A 133 -9.03 -5.28 18.24
CA PRO A 133 -9.66 -3.99 18.55
C PRO A 133 -8.95 -2.79 17.92
N SER A 134 -7.61 -2.83 17.81
CA SER A 134 -6.82 -1.76 17.25
C SER A 134 -6.95 -1.62 15.72
N TYR A 135 -7.46 -2.64 15.01
CA TYR A 135 -7.56 -2.62 13.56
C TYR A 135 -8.48 -1.52 13.03
N MET A 136 -9.67 -1.40 13.63
CA MET A 136 -10.66 -0.40 13.17
C MET A 136 -10.17 1.03 13.38
N ASP A 137 -9.50 1.31 14.50
CA ASP A 137 -8.93 2.63 14.78
C ASP A 137 -7.81 2.95 13.79
N ASN A 138 -6.92 2.00 13.52
CA ASN A 138 -5.88 2.12 12.50
C ASN A 138 -6.47 2.33 11.11
N TYR A 139 -7.57 1.62 10.78
CA TYR A 139 -8.22 1.75 9.48
C TYR A 139 -8.84 3.14 9.29
N ILE A 140 -9.61 3.63 10.26
CA ILE A 140 -10.23 4.96 10.21
C ILE A 140 -9.15 6.04 10.09
N ALA A 141 -8.06 5.92 10.86
CA ALA A 141 -6.94 6.86 10.80
C ALA A 141 -6.24 6.84 9.44
N ALA A 142 -6.21 5.70 8.78
CA ALA A 142 -5.61 5.52 7.45
C ALA A 142 -6.53 5.91 6.28
N LEU A 143 -7.81 6.27 6.48
CA LEU A 143 -8.70 6.76 5.43
C LEU A 143 -8.40 8.20 4.95
N PHE A 144 -7.26 8.75 5.36
CA PHE A 144 -6.78 10.08 4.96
C PHE A 144 -5.50 9.97 4.12
N LEU A 145 -5.10 11.04 3.45
CA LEU A 145 -3.90 11.09 2.62
C LEU A 145 -2.80 11.94 3.30
N PRO A 146 -1.75 11.33 3.83
CA PRO A 146 -1.48 9.89 3.95
C PRO A 146 -2.21 9.23 5.13
N HIS A 147 -2.46 9.99 6.21
CA HIS A 147 -2.97 9.51 7.49
C HIS A 147 -3.47 10.69 8.32
N THR A 148 -4.35 10.47 9.31
CA THR A 148 -4.77 11.53 10.24
C THR A 148 -3.60 12.09 11.05
N ASP A 149 -2.67 11.22 11.47
CA ASP A 149 -1.44 11.64 12.17
C ASP A 149 -0.26 11.68 11.19
N ILE A 150 0.07 12.89 10.70
CA ILE A 150 1.21 13.12 9.80
C ILE A 150 2.57 12.80 10.44
N LYS A 151 2.65 12.64 11.77
CA LYS A 151 3.90 12.27 12.45
C LYS A 151 4.34 10.85 12.10
N GLN A 152 3.41 9.99 11.63
CA GLN A 152 3.73 8.67 11.12
C GLN A 152 4.54 8.73 9.80
N PHE A 153 4.59 9.91 9.15
CA PHE A 153 5.26 10.16 7.87
C PHE A 153 6.23 11.36 7.99
N PRO A 154 7.34 11.24 8.74
CA PRO A 154 8.22 12.37 9.07
C PRO A 154 8.90 12.99 7.86
N LYS A 155 9.32 12.21 6.85
CA LYS A 155 9.94 12.74 5.61
C LYS A 155 8.92 13.50 4.77
N LEU A 156 7.69 12.95 4.64
CA LEU A 156 6.62 13.64 3.93
C LEU A 156 6.22 14.92 4.66
N LYS A 157 6.11 14.90 5.99
CA LYS A 157 5.84 16.09 6.81
C LYS A 157 6.86 17.18 6.53
N ALA A 158 8.15 16.88 6.60
CA ALA A 158 9.22 17.83 6.33
C ALA A 158 9.14 18.41 4.89
N ARG A 159 8.81 17.59 3.89
CA ARG A 159 8.62 18.01 2.50
C ARG A 159 7.44 18.97 2.33
N LEU A 160 6.33 18.74 3.03
CA LEU A 160 5.14 19.61 3.01
C LEU A 160 5.45 20.97 3.68
N GLU A 161 6.10 20.95 4.83
CA GLU A 161 6.51 22.17 5.54
C GLU A 161 7.49 23.03 4.71
N ALA A 162 8.43 22.39 4.00
CA ALA A 162 9.33 23.09 3.11
C ALA A 162 8.60 23.77 1.93
N ARG A 163 7.58 23.11 1.36
CA ARG A 163 6.75 23.69 0.28
C ARG A 163 5.94 24.91 0.75
N GLN A 164 5.38 24.87 1.96
CA GLN A 164 4.61 25.98 2.52
C GLN A 164 5.46 27.23 2.81
N LYS A 165 6.77 27.06 3.03
CA LYS A 165 7.70 28.19 3.24
C LYS A 165 8.16 28.87 1.95
N ASN A 166 8.01 28.19 0.82
CA ASN A 166 8.51 28.64 -0.49
C ASN A 166 7.39 29.07 -1.46
N GLY A 167 6.14 29.05 -1.06
CA GLY A 167 4.97 29.52 -1.80
C GLY A 167 4.23 30.62 -1.08
#